data_e8559ac4d451592b9254a480896e191d
#
_entry.id   e8559ac4d451592b9254a480896e191d
#
_cell.length_a   1.000
_cell.length_b   1.000
_cell.length_c   1.000
_cell.angle_alpha   90.00
_cell.angle_beta   90.00
_cell.angle_gamma   90.00
#
_symmetry.space_group_name_H-M   'P 1'
#
loop_
_entity.id
_entity.type
_entity.pdbx_description
1 polymer ?
#
loop_
_entity_poly.entity_id
_entity_poly.type
_entity_poly.pdbx_seq_one_letter_code
_entity_poly.pdbx_strand_id
1 'polypeptide(L)'
;MKPVFGVDITVNKKNEESNCKAFVTNTVSEPEAKSLETRQERLDETLQQSKLPLWMRIVEYVCGFFAAIVLVGILKALGEVSLEQGFQNAPGLFIVGGVCALIWGVLFLLAKKKEKGVMTVRNADRQMDELARNIQSVYRDLGVPEDAVSVDVLAFRYKNKNGEPVPTTVGLQLAAYINLDLKLYAEADTLFIADLEHVYSFPLSEIKAIKTVNKRIPMSSWNKEIGPDKGIYKPYKLTVNNMGNIFCKPYHILELVHEGETYGIYFPCYELAHFEALTGLKATE
;
A
#
# COMPACT_ATOMS: atom_id res chain seq x y z
N MET A 1 -0.32 25.96 -5.63
CA MET A 1 0.39 24.84 -6.28
C MET A 1 -0.57 23.64 -6.34
N LYS A 2 -0.85 23.12 -7.52
CA LYS A 2 -1.73 21.96 -7.72
C LYS A 2 -0.90 20.65 -7.61
N PRO A 3 -1.34 19.62 -6.87
CA PRO A 3 -0.63 18.34 -6.89
C PRO A 3 -0.84 17.64 -8.24
N VAL A 4 0.23 17.16 -8.89
CA VAL A 4 0.15 16.44 -10.16
C VAL A 4 -0.69 15.17 -9.98
N PHE A 5 -0.33 14.31 -9.03
CA PHE A 5 -1.09 13.12 -8.67
C PHE A 5 -2.16 13.43 -7.62
N GLY A 6 -3.01 14.41 -7.93
CA GLY A 6 -4.05 14.89 -7.03
C GLY A 6 -5.40 15.00 -7.72
N VAL A 7 -6.46 14.76 -6.93
CA VAL A 7 -7.83 14.87 -7.37
C VAL A 7 -8.52 15.99 -6.60
N ASP A 8 -8.98 17.02 -7.32
CA ASP A 8 -9.75 18.12 -6.72
C ASP A 8 -11.22 17.73 -6.54
N ILE A 9 -11.62 17.59 -5.29
CA ILE A 9 -13.00 17.25 -4.92
C ILE A 9 -13.82 18.47 -4.47
N THR A 10 -13.34 19.70 -4.73
CA THR A 10 -14.00 20.94 -4.31
C THR A 10 -15.31 21.14 -5.08
N VAL A 11 -15.27 20.90 -6.37
CA VAL A 11 -16.38 21.26 -7.31
C VAL A 11 -17.34 20.09 -7.52
N ASN A 12 -16.83 18.87 -7.64
CA ASN A 12 -17.68 17.72 -7.93
C ASN A 12 -17.13 16.43 -7.34
N LYS A 13 -17.88 15.82 -6.40
CA LYS A 13 -17.51 14.53 -5.82
C LYS A 13 -17.62 13.34 -6.78
N LYS A 14 -18.26 13.52 -7.93
CA LYS A 14 -18.50 12.43 -8.89
C LYS A 14 -17.56 12.46 -10.11
N ASN A 15 -16.99 13.61 -10.45
CA ASN A 15 -16.01 13.74 -11.53
C ASN A 15 -14.63 13.97 -10.91
N GLU A 16 -14.03 12.87 -10.50
CA GLU A 16 -12.69 12.85 -9.91
C GLU A 16 -11.65 12.82 -11.04
N GLU A 17 -11.39 13.96 -11.67
CA GLU A 17 -10.31 14.06 -12.65
C GLU A 17 -8.99 14.36 -11.94
N SER A 18 -7.98 13.52 -12.22
CA SER A 18 -6.63 13.74 -11.72
C SER A 18 -5.92 14.82 -12.54
N ASN A 19 -5.19 15.69 -11.88
CA ASN A 19 -4.40 16.73 -12.53
C ASN A 19 -3.29 16.17 -13.43
N CYS A 20 -2.90 14.90 -13.26
CA CYS A 20 -1.87 14.27 -14.08
C CYS A 20 -2.26 14.11 -15.55
N LYS A 21 -3.54 14.20 -15.90
CA LYS A 21 -4.01 14.13 -17.30
C LYS A 21 -3.34 15.15 -18.23
N ALA A 22 -2.99 16.33 -17.70
CA ALA A 22 -2.30 17.37 -18.49
C ALA A 22 -0.89 16.95 -18.95
N PHE A 23 -0.31 15.95 -18.32
CA PHE A 23 1.06 15.50 -18.55
C PHE A 23 1.16 14.16 -19.28
N VAL A 24 0.02 13.53 -19.63
CA VAL A 24 0.00 12.24 -20.31
C VAL A 24 0.54 12.39 -21.72
N THR A 25 1.57 11.60 -22.06
CA THR A 25 2.17 11.57 -23.39
C THR A 25 2.04 10.22 -24.10
N ASN A 26 1.87 9.16 -23.34
CA ASN A 26 1.60 7.83 -23.87
C ASN A 26 0.59 7.11 -22.99
N THR A 27 -0.19 6.20 -23.59
CA THR A 27 -1.23 5.43 -22.90
C THR A 27 -1.19 4.00 -23.41
N VAL A 28 -1.30 3.04 -22.50
CA VAL A 28 -1.40 1.62 -22.83
C VAL A 28 -2.63 1.35 -23.70
N SER A 29 -2.52 0.39 -24.60
CA SER A 29 -3.67 -0.01 -25.41
C SER A 29 -4.78 -0.64 -24.56
N GLU A 30 -6.02 -0.39 -24.89
CA GLU A 30 -7.19 -0.93 -24.16
C GLU A 30 -7.17 -2.46 -24.03
N PRO A 31 -6.75 -3.26 -25.06
CA PRO A 31 -6.63 -4.71 -24.92
C PRO A 31 -5.59 -5.15 -23.89
N GLU A 32 -4.46 -4.43 -23.77
CA GLU A 32 -3.40 -4.75 -22.82
C GLU A 32 -3.81 -4.39 -21.39
N ALA A 33 -4.43 -3.23 -21.18
CA ALA A 33 -4.98 -2.82 -19.90
C ALA A 33 -5.98 -3.86 -19.38
N LYS A 34 -6.90 -4.30 -20.23
CA LYS A 34 -7.88 -5.34 -19.89
C LYS A 34 -7.25 -6.70 -19.64
N SER A 35 -6.17 -7.03 -20.35
CA SER A 35 -5.41 -8.27 -20.11
C SER A 35 -4.76 -8.28 -18.73
N LEU A 36 -4.17 -7.16 -18.31
CA LEU A 36 -3.60 -7.00 -16.96
C LEU A 36 -4.66 -7.12 -15.87
N GLU A 37 -5.76 -6.39 -16.01
CA GLU A 37 -6.88 -6.43 -15.06
C GLU A 37 -7.41 -7.87 -14.88
N THR A 38 -7.68 -8.56 -16.00
CA THR A 38 -8.16 -9.95 -15.97
C THR A 38 -7.18 -10.91 -15.28
N ARG A 39 -5.87 -10.71 -15.46
CA ARG A 39 -4.85 -11.55 -14.80
C ARG A 39 -4.72 -11.24 -13.33
N GLN A 40 -4.82 -9.97 -12.95
CA GLN A 40 -4.82 -9.54 -11.56
C GLN A 40 -6.05 -10.08 -10.81
N GLU A 41 -7.24 -10.00 -11.41
CA GLU A 41 -8.45 -10.58 -10.84
C GLU A 41 -8.32 -12.10 -10.62
N ARG A 42 -7.76 -12.83 -11.59
CA ARG A 42 -7.51 -14.28 -11.45
C ARG A 42 -6.54 -14.61 -10.32
N LEU A 43 -5.49 -13.82 -10.17
CA LEU A 43 -4.54 -13.97 -9.06
C LEU A 43 -5.23 -13.70 -7.72
N ASP A 44 -6.00 -12.62 -7.64
CA ASP A 44 -6.75 -12.25 -6.43
C ASP A 44 -7.80 -13.31 -6.07
N GLU A 45 -8.52 -13.87 -7.05
CA GLU A 45 -9.42 -15.00 -6.83
C GLU A 45 -8.67 -16.23 -6.29
N THR A 46 -7.52 -16.55 -6.86
CA THR A 46 -6.68 -17.68 -6.42
C THR A 46 -6.19 -17.45 -4.99
N LEU A 47 -5.75 -16.24 -4.66
CA LEU A 47 -5.33 -15.87 -3.31
C LEU A 47 -6.49 -15.85 -2.32
N GLN A 48 -7.68 -15.41 -2.74
CA GLN A 48 -8.88 -15.47 -1.89
C GLN A 48 -9.32 -16.91 -1.60
N GLN A 49 -9.18 -17.84 -2.55
CA GLN A 49 -9.46 -19.24 -2.33
C GLN A 49 -8.55 -19.88 -1.25
N SER A 50 -7.39 -19.29 -0.97
CA SER A 50 -6.49 -19.71 0.12
C SER A 50 -7.02 -19.36 1.50
N LYS A 51 -7.92 -18.40 1.59
CA LYS A 51 -8.44 -17.91 2.88
C LYS A 51 -9.64 -18.75 3.32
N LEU A 52 -9.76 -18.93 4.63
CA LEU A 52 -10.97 -19.53 5.20
C LEU A 52 -12.18 -18.61 4.96
N PRO A 53 -13.40 -19.16 4.77
CA PRO A 53 -14.61 -18.36 4.74
C PRO A 53 -14.73 -17.43 5.95
N LEU A 54 -15.28 -16.24 5.75
CA LEU A 54 -15.35 -15.18 6.78
C LEU A 54 -15.94 -15.70 8.10
N TRP A 55 -17.00 -16.49 8.03
CA TRP A 55 -17.65 -17.04 9.24
C TRP A 55 -16.71 -17.99 10.02
N MET A 56 -15.90 -18.82 9.34
CA MET A 56 -14.91 -19.67 9.99
C MET A 56 -13.80 -18.84 10.66
N ARG A 57 -13.38 -17.74 10.05
CA ARG A 57 -12.42 -16.81 10.65
C ARG A 57 -12.99 -16.15 11.90
N ILE A 58 -14.26 -15.73 11.87
CA ILE A 58 -14.93 -15.16 13.03
C ILE A 58 -14.96 -16.19 14.16
N VAL A 59 -15.35 -17.46 13.87
CA VAL A 59 -15.35 -18.53 14.86
C VAL A 59 -13.94 -18.79 15.39
N GLU A 60 -12.92 -18.82 14.53
CA GLU A 60 -11.51 -18.99 14.93
C GLU A 60 -11.09 -17.90 15.93
N TYR A 61 -11.35 -16.62 15.62
CA TYR A 61 -11.00 -15.50 16.53
C TYR A 61 -11.75 -15.55 17.84
N VAL A 62 -13.06 -15.84 17.79
CA VAL A 62 -13.89 -15.94 19.01
C VAL A 62 -13.42 -17.09 19.89
N CYS A 63 -13.23 -18.27 19.32
CA CYS A 63 -12.75 -19.45 20.07
C CYS A 63 -11.32 -19.22 20.59
N GLY A 64 -10.42 -18.61 19.82
CA GLY A 64 -9.07 -18.26 20.26
C GLY A 64 -9.07 -17.28 21.41
N PHE A 65 -9.93 -16.27 21.38
CA PHE A 65 -10.09 -15.30 22.45
C PHE A 65 -10.59 -15.96 23.75
N PHE A 66 -11.62 -16.80 23.66
CA PHE A 66 -12.13 -17.53 24.85
C PHE A 66 -11.10 -18.53 25.39
N ALA A 67 -10.39 -19.24 24.53
CA ALA A 67 -9.32 -20.15 24.93
C ALA A 67 -8.19 -19.40 25.66
N ALA A 68 -7.82 -18.20 25.18
CA ALA A 68 -6.82 -17.36 25.84
C ALA A 68 -7.28 -16.87 27.22
N ILE A 69 -8.53 -16.43 27.36
CA ILE A 69 -9.09 -16.01 28.67
C ILE A 69 -9.06 -17.17 29.66
N VAL A 70 -9.49 -18.36 29.23
CA VAL A 70 -9.50 -19.55 30.09
C VAL A 70 -8.07 -19.94 30.48
N LEU A 71 -7.13 -19.89 29.54
CA LEU A 71 -5.72 -20.17 29.79
C LEU A 71 -5.14 -19.20 30.85
N VAL A 72 -5.40 -17.90 30.72
CA VAL A 72 -4.98 -16.90 31.71
C VAL A 72 -5.62 -17.16 33.07
N GLY A 73 -6.90 -17.51 33.11
CA GLY A 73 -7.61 -17.89 34.32
C GLY A 73 -7.00 -19.14 34.98
N ILE A 74 -6.65 -20.16 34.20
CA ILE A 74 -5.97 -21.37 34.69
C ILE A 74 -4.57 -21.03 35.25
N LEU A 75 -3.78 -20.23 34.53
CA LEU A 75 -2.43 -19.85 34.98
C LEU A 75 -2.48 -19.04 36.29
N LYS A 76 -3.46 -18.16 36.43
CA LYS A 76 -3.67 -17.41 37.67
C LYS A 76 -4.12 -18.32 38.84
N ALA A 77 -5.04 -19.24 38.58
CA ALA A 77 -5.49 -20.21 39.57
C ALA A 77 -4.37 -21.17 40.03
N LEU A 78 -3.46 -21.57 39.12
CA LEU A 78 -2.31 -22.41 39.45
C LEU A 78 -1.31 -21.72 40.38
N GLY A 79 -1.27 -20.39 40.42
CA GLY A 79 -0.48 -19.64 41.40
C GLY A 79 -1.06 -19.64 42.82
N GLU A 80 -2.36 -19.94 42.97
CA GLU A 80 -3.09 -19.83 44.24
C GLU A 80 -3.63 -21.19 44.73
N VAL A 81 -3.96 -22.14 43.81
CA VAL A 81 -4.68 -23.40 44.13
C VAL A 81 -4.20 -24.51 43.21
N SER A 82 -4.32 -25.79 43.64
CA SER A 82 -3.98 -26.92 42.78
C SER A 82 -4.94 -27.07 41.58
N LEU A 83 -4.46 -27.57 40.45
CA LEU A 83 -5.29 -27.83 39.25
C LEU A 83 -6.53 -28.67 39.53
N GLU A 84 -6.42 -29.62 40.44
CA GLU A 84 -7.50 -30.51 40.83
C GLU A 84 -8.64 -29.79 41.58
N GLN A 85 -8.29 -28.88 42.47
CA GLN A 85 -9.25 -28.03 43.17
C GLN A 85 -9.89 -26.99 42.23
N GLY A 86 -9.09 -26.42 41.28
CA GLY A 86 -9.60 -25.52 40.25
C GLY A 86 -10.66 -26.21 39.36
N PHE A 87 -10.38 -27.44 38.92
CA PHE A 87 -11.32 -28.24 38.11
C PHE A 87 -12.59 -28.60 38.88
N GLN A 88 -12.50 -28.97 40.18
CA GLN A 88 -13.65 -29.25 41.02
C GLN A 88 -14.53 -28.03 41.25
N ASN A 89 -13.94 -26.85 41.37
CA ASN A 89 -14.66 -25.61 41.66
C ASN A 89 -15.34 -25.00 40.41
N ALA A 90 -14.79 -25.22 39.20
CA ALA A 90 -15.34 -24.65 37.96
C ALA A 90 -15.20 -25.59 36.73
N PRO A 91 -15.78 -26.81 36.80
CA PRO A 91 -15.60 -27.80 35.71
C PRO A 91 -16.13 -27.29 34.37
N GLY A 92 -17.21 -26.51 34.36
CA GLY A 92 -17.79 -25.95 33.13
C GLY A 92 -16.82 -25.01 32.39
N LEU A 93 -16.02 -24.25 33.11
CA LEU A 93 -15.05 -23.33 32.52
C LEU A 93 -13.91 -24.09 31.79
N PHE A 94 -13.44 -25.18 32.39
CA PHE A 94 -12.42 -26.04 31.79
C PHE A 94 -12.94 -26.78 30.55
N ILE A 95 -14.20 -27.26 30.61
CA ILE A 95 -14.83 -27.95 29.45
C ILE A 95 -15.01 -26.97 28.29
N VAL A 96 -15.61 -25.80 28.56
CA VAL A 96 -15.81 -24.78 27.50
C VAL A 96 -14.49 -24.30 26.93
N GLY A 97 -13.51 -24.01 27.78
CA GLY A 97 -12.17 -23.62 27.34
C GLY A 97 -11.48 -24.68 26.50
N GLY A 98 -11.59 -25.95 26.91
CA GLY A 98 -11.03 -27.07 26.16
C GLY A 98 -11.70 -27.25 24.80
N VAL A 99 -13.02 -27.14 24.72
CA VAL A 99 -13.76 -27.17 23.44
C VAL A 99 -13.38 -26.01 22.54
N CYS A 100 -13.32 -24.79 23.07
CA CYS A 100 -12.87 -23.62 22.30
C CYS A 100 -11.44 -23.77 21.80
N ALA A 101 -10.51 -24.27 22.60
CA ALA A 101 -9.14 -24.52 22.22
C ALA A 101 -9.03 -25.59 21.10
N LEU A 102 -9.83 -26.65 21.18
CA LEU A 102 -9.89 -27.68 20.13
C LEU A 102 -10.43 -27.10 18.81
N ILE A 103 -11.54 -26.37 18.85
CA ILE A 103 -12.12 -25.74 17.66
C ILE A 103 -11.11 -24.76 17.04
N TRP A 104 -10.50 -23.91 17.87
CA TRP A 104 -9.47 -22.98 17.41
C TRP A 104 -8.29 -23.70 16.77
N GLY A 105 -7.77 -24.76 17.41
CA GLY A 105 -6.66 -25.55 16.90
C GLY A 105 -6.97 -26.22 15.56
N VAL A 106 -8.17 -26.78 15.42
CA VAL A 106 -8.62 -27.41 14.16
C VAL A 106 -8.75 -26.36 13.06
N LEU A 107 -9.37 -25.20 13.33
CA LEU A 107 -9.53 -24.13 12.34
C LEU A 107 -8.18 -23.53 11.95
N PHE A 108 -7.27 -23.34 12.91
CA PHE A 108 -5.90 -22.88 12.66
C PHE A 108 -5.13 -23.86 11.76
N LEU A 109 -5.22 -25.16 12.03
CA LEU A 109 -4.57 -26.17 11.19
C LEU A 109 -5.18 -26.25 9.78
N LEU A 110 -6.51 -26.10 9.67
CA LEU A 110 -7.20 -26.01 8.38
C LEU A 110 -6.79 -24.76 7.62
N ALA A 111 -6.67 -23.61 8.28
CA ALA A 111 -6.17 -22.37 7.67
C ALA A 111 -4.77 -22.56 7.13
N LYS A 112 -3.85 -23.06 7.97
CA LYS A 112 -2.46 -23.35 7.55
C LYS A 112 -2.36 -24.38 6.44
N LYS A 113 -3.20 -25.44 6.46
CA LYS A 113 -3.21 -26.44 5.40
C LYS A 113 -3.71 -25.84 4.09
N LYS A 114 -4.73 -24.98 4.15
CA LYS A 114 -5.29 -24.30 2.98
C LYS A 114 -4.31 -23.28 2.39
N GLU A 115 -3.67 -22.49 3.24
CA GLU A 115 -2.62 -21.56 2.87
C GLU A 115 -1.42 -22.28 2.22
N LYS A 116 -0.91 -23.33 2.85
CA LYS A 116 0.13 -24.19 2.25
C LYS A 116 -0.33 -24.85 0.95
N GLY A 117 -1.58 -25.29 0.87
CA GLY A 117 -2.13 -25.91 -0.33
C GLY A 117 -2.16 -24.95 -1.52
N VAL A 118 -2.42 -23.67 -1.32
CA VAL A 118 -2.43 -22.65 -2.37
C VAL A 118 -1.00 -22.17 -2.70
N MET A 119 -0.14 -22.02 -1.69
CA MET A 119 1.28 -21.69 -1.90
C MET A 119 2.06 -22.84 -2.55
N THR A 120 1.64 -24.10 -2.33
CA THR A 120 2.28 -25.30 -2.93
C THR A 120 1.72 -25.63 -4.32
N VAL A 121 0.55 -25.09 -4.68
CA VAL A 121 -0.01 -25.29 -6.02
C VAL A 121 0.75 -24.35 -6.95
N ARG A 122 1.60 -24.94 -7.78
CA ARG A 122 2.32 -24.36 -8.95
C ARG A 122 1.57 -23.25 -9.72
N ASN A 123 0.26 -23.09 -9.47
CA ASN A 123 -0.58 -22.11 -10.14
C ASN A 123 -0.41 -20.69 -9.63
N ALA A 124 -0.22 -20.45 -8.30
CA ALA A 124 -0.06 -19.07 -7.79
C ALA A 124 1.30 -18.51 -8.18
N ASP A 125 2.39 -19.27 -7.99
CA ASP A 125 3.73 -18.84 -8.42
C ASP A 125 3.78 -18.62 -9.92
N ARG A 126 3.18 -19.53 -10.70
CA ARG A 126 3.09 -19.39 -12.15
C ARG A 126 2.27 -18.17 -12.57
N GLN A 127 1.15 -17.91 -11.91
CA GLN A 127 0.33 -16.73 -12.19
C GLN A 127 1.04 -15.44 -11.81
N MET A 128 1.80 -15.43 -10.71
CA MET A 128 2.64 -14.29 -10.33
C MET A 128 3.75 -14.03 -11.37
N ASP A 129 4.43 -15.07 -11.83
CA ASP A 129 5.44 -14.97 -12.88
C ASP A 129 4.85 -14.51 -14.21
N GLU A 130 3.66 -14.96 -14.56
CA GLU A 130 2.95 -14.53 -15.77
C GLU A 130 2.51 -13.06 -15.66
N LEU A 131 2.04 -12.63 -14.49
CA LEU A 131 1.68 -11.24 -14.22
C LEU A 131 2.92 -10.34 -14.27
N ALA A 132 4.02 -10.74 -13.63
CA ALA A 132 5.27 -9.99 -13.65
C ALA A 132 5.81 -9.79 -15.08
N ARG A 133 5.78 -10.86 -15.90
CA ARG A 133 6.18 -10.76 -17.32
C ARG A 133 5.25 -9.84 -18.12
N ASN A 134 3.96 -9.86 -17.81
CA ASN A 134 3.00 -8.98 -18.49
C ASN A 134 3.22 -7.51 -18.11
N ILE A 135 3.49 -7.23 -16.83
CA ILE A 135 3.86 -5.88 -16.34
C ILE A 135 5.10 -5.39 -17.08
N GLN A 136 6.13 -6.23 -17.21
CA GLN A 136 7.33 -5.86 -17.97
C GLN A 136 7.05 -5.62 -19.46
N SER A 137 6.15 -6.41 -20.07
CA SER A 137 5.72 -6.18 -21.44
C SER A 137 5.04 -4.84 -21.60
N VAL A 138 4.10 -4.51 -20.71
CA VAL A 138 3.37 -3.23 -20.73
C VAL A 138 4.32 -2.05 -20.59
N TYR A 139 5.28 -2.08 -19.67
CA TYR A 139 6.27 -1.02 -19.56
C TYR A 139 7.12 -0.88 -20.84
N ARG A 140 7.48 -1.99 -21.48
CA ARG A 140 8.21 -1.96 -22.77
C ARG A 140 7.37 -1.34 -23.88
N ASP A 141 6.09 -1.70 -23.95
CA ASP A 141 5.16 -1.19 -24.97
C ASP A 141 4.83 0.29 -24.75
N LEU A 142 4.87 0.75 -23.49
CA LEU A 142 4.80 2.16 -23.12
C LEU A 142 6.12 2.92 -23.42
N GLY A 143 7.20 2.23 -23.77
CA GLY A 143 8.50 2.84 -24.01
C GLY A 143 9.31 3.13 -22.74
N VAL A 144 8.97 2.51 -21.61
CA VAL A 144 9.71 2.67 -20.36
C VAL A 144 11.02 1.87 -20.44
N PRO A 145 12.18 2.49 -20.22
CA PRO A 145 13.47 1.80 -20.26
C PRO A 145 13.60 0.76 -19.12
N GLU A 146 14.40 -0.28 -19.38
CA GLU A 146 14.59 -1.37 -18.39
C GLU A 146 15.30 -0.91 -17.11
N ASP A 147 16.09 0.15 -17.20
CA ASP A 147 16.82 0.78 -16.09
C ASP A 147 16.00 1.87 -15.36
N ALA A 148 14.74 2.08 -15.73
CA ALA A 148 13.85 3.00 -15.03
C ALA A 148 13.70 2.61 -13.56
N VAL A 149 13.89 3.58 -12.66
CA VAL A 149 13.89 3.37 -11.22
C VAL A 149 12.45 3.30 -10.71
N SER A 150 12.16 2.32 -9.83
CA SER A 150 10.89 2.32 -9.09
C SER A 150 10.94 3.37 -8.00
N VAL A 151 9.94 4.23 -7.94
CA VAL A 151 9.82 5.29 -6.95
C VAL A 151 8.40 5.38 -6.40
N ASP A 152 8.32 5.79 -5.16
CA ASP A 152 7.05 6.09 -4.50
C ASP A 152 6.66 7.56 -4.72
N VAL A 153 5.47 7.79 -5.22
CA VAL A 153 4.88 9.12 -5.38
C VAL A 153 3.60 9.22 -4.56
N LEU A 154 3.37 10.35 -3.95
CA LEU A 154 2.23 10.58 -3.06
C LEU A 154 1.05 11.14 -3.85
N ALA A 155 -0.04 10.37 -3.93
CA ALA A 155 -1.31 10.82 -4.45
C ALA A 155 -2.28 11.16 -3.32
N PHE A 156 -3.14 12.15 -3.51
CA PHE A 156 -4.15 12.51 -2.52
C PHE A 156 -5.35 13.24 -3.12
N ARG A 157 -6.49 13.07 -2.50
CA ARG A 157 -7.66 13.90 -2.76
C ARG A 157 -7.58 15.18 -1.96
N TYR A 158 -7.93 16.32 -2.55
CA TYR A 158 -7.84 17.60 -1.87
C TYR A 158 -9.05 18.48 -2.14
N LYS A 159 -9.26 19.42 -1.21
CA LYS A 159 -10.14 20.57 -1.42
C LYS A 159 -9.29 21.81 -1.51
N ASN A 160 -9.61 22.67 -2.47
CA ASN A 160 -8.97 23.97 -2.56
C ASN A 160 -9.55 24.89 -1.49
N LYS A 161 -8.70 25.33 -0.55
CA LYS A 161 -9.04 26.31 0.48
C LYS A 161 -8.09 27.50 0.36
N ASN A 162 -8.63 28.65 0.03
CA ASN A 162 -7.84 29.89 -0.12
C ASN A 162 -6.67 29.77 -1.12
N GLY A 163 -6.87 29.01 -2.20
CA GLY A 163 -5.82 28.78 -3.21
C GLY A 163 -4.82 27.66 -2.86
N GLU A 164 -4.95 27.03 -1.70
CA GLU A 164 -4.09 25.91 -1.29
C GLU A 164 -4.83 24.57 -1.31
N PRO A 165 -4.20 23.50 -1.85
CA PRO A 165 -4.75 22.15 -1.80
C PRO A 165 -4.62 21.60 -0.38
N VAL A 166 -5.76 21.38 0.27
CA VAL A 166 -5.82 20.77 1.60
C VAL A 166 -6.23 19.30 1.46
N PRO A 167 -5.34 18.36 1.79
CA PRO A 167 -5.65 16.92 1.72
C PRO A 167 -6.91 16.58 2.51
N THR A 168 -7.74 15.77 1.90
CA THR A 168 -9.04 15.39 2.48
C THR A 168 -9.23 13.89 2.36
N THR A 169 -9.55 13.23 3.47
CA THR A 169 -9.92 11.82 3.47
C THR A 169 -11.36 11.63 3.00
N VAL A 170 -11.63 10.56 2.28
CA VAL A 170 -12.99 10.18 1.84
C VAL A 170 -13.37 8.89 2.57
N GLY A 171 -14.49 8.93 3.29
CA GLY A 171 -14.99 7.77 4.04
C GLY A 171 -14.11 7.42 5.24
N LEU A 172 -13.88 6.12 5.45
CA LEU A 172 -13.07 5.58 6.55
C LEU A 172 -11.55 5.55 6.27
N GLN A 173 -11.09 6.25 5.24
CA GLN A 173 -9.68 6.28 4.90
C GLN A 173 -8.89 7.01 5.99
N LEU A 174 -7.97 6.31 6.64
CA LEU A 174 -7.18 6.82 7.77
C LEU A 174 -5.93 7.59 7.34
N ALA A 175 -5.48 7.39 6.08
CA ALA A 175 -4.34 8.08 5.51
C ALA A 175 -4.80 9.18 4.54
N ALA A 176 -4.18 10.36 4.64
CA ALA A 176 -4.44 11.46 3.73
C ALA A 176 -3.78 11.26 2.36
N TYR A 177 -2.69 10.50 2.33
CA TYR A 177 -1.88 10.26 1.14
C TYR A 177 -1.88 8.78 0.80
N ILE A 178 -1.95 8.48 -0.50
CA ILE A 178 -1.82 7.14 -1.06
C ILE A 178 -0.45 7.09 -1.73
N ASN A 179 0.28 6.02 -1.47
CA ASN A 179 1.56 5.77 -2.08
C ASN A 179 1.36 5.06 -3.42
N LEU A 180 1.86 5.64 -4.50
CA LEU A 180 1.87 5.06 -5.84
C LEU A 180 3.28 4.59 -6.15
N ASP A 181 3.44 3.31 -6.49
CA ASP A 181 4.70 2.76 -7.03
C ASP A 181 4.74 3.00 -8.54
N LEU A 182 5.65 3.85 -8.98
CA LEU A 182 5.76 4.32 -10.34
C LEU A 182 7.18 4.10 -10.86
N LYS A 183 7.34 4.14 -12.18
CA LYS A 183 8.66 4.15 -12.83
C LYS A 183 9.10 5.58 -13.11
N LEU A 184 10.34 5.91 -12.73
CA LEU A 184 10.96 7.21 -12.94
C LEU A 184 12.21 7.06 -13.82
N TYR A 185 12.32 7.88 -14.86
CA TYR A 185 13.48 7.93 -15.75
C TYR A 185 13.59 9.31 -16.40
N ALA A 186 14.72 9.58 -17.03
CA ALA A 186 14.92 10.81 -17.80
C ALA A 186 15.55 10.49 -19.16
N GLU A 187 15.04 11.11 -20.20
CA GLU A 187 15.60 11.05 -21.54
C GLU A 187 15.72 12.47 -22.09
N ALA A 188 16.88 12.77 -22.68
CA ALA A 188 17.23 14.12 -23.12
C ALA A 188 16.94 15.16 -22.01
N ASP A 189 16.09 16.14 -22.30
CA ASP A 189 15.76 17.24 -21.38
C ASP A 189 14.35 17.03 -20.72
N THR A 190 13.93 15.79 -20.56
CA THR A 190 12.60 15.48 -20.05
C THR A 190 12.66 14.40 -18.97
N LEU A 191 12.01 14.67 -17.84
CA LEU A 191 11.76 13.69 -16.80
C LEU A 191 10.44 12.96 -17.11
N PHE A 192 10.43 11.65 -16.96
CA PHE A 192 9.25 10.82 -17.17
C PHE A 192 8.89 10.07 -15.90
N ILE A 193 7.59 9.96 -15.68
CA ILE A 193 7.00 9.08 -14.67
C ILE A 193 5.99 8.19 -15.39
N ALA A 194 6.00 6.89 -15.11
CA ALA A 194 5.07 5.95 -15.72
C ALA A 194 4.39 5.06 -14.67
N ASP A 195 3.11 4.86 -14.84
CA ASP A 195 2.33 3.78 -14.24
C ASP A 195 2.07 2.67 -15.28
N LEU A 196 1.16 1.75 -14.99
CA LEU A 196 0.79 0.67 -15.91
C LEU A 196 -0.22 1.10 -17.00
N GLU A 197 -0.71 2.33 -16.94
CA GLU A 197 -1.70 2.84 -17.88
C GLU A 197 -1.15 4.00 -18.72
N HIS A 198 -0.27 4.83 -18.13
CA HIS A 198 0.16 6.08 -18.73
C HIS A 198 1.65 6.35 -18.52
N VAL A 199 2.22 7.12 -19.44
CA VAL A 199 3.49 7.81 -19.27
C VAL A 199 3.24 9.30 -19.20
N TYR A 200 3.78 9.93 -18.17
CA TYR A 200 3.70 11.37 -17.92
C TYR A 200 5.05 11.99 -18.19
N SER A 201 5.09 13.13 -18.91
CA SER A 201 6.32 13.84 -19.22
C SER A 201 6.38 15.22 -18.59
N PHE A 202 7.56 15.58 -18.13
CA PHE A 202 7.85 16.83 -17.43
C PHE A 202 9.15 17.42 -18.01
N PRO A 203 9.10 18.41 -18.92
CA PRO A 203 10.30 19.07 -19.41
C PRO A 203 11.15 19.61 -18.27
N LEU A 204 12.45 19.34 -18.25
CA LEU A 204 13.34 19.81 -17.17
C LEU A 204 13.37 21.33 -17.08
N SER A 205 13.13 22.04 -18.18
CA SER A 205 13.00 23.51 -18.21
C SER A 205 11.81 24.04 -17.40
N GLU A 206 10.76 23.24 -17.24
CA GLU A 206 9.58 23.58 -16.44
C GLU A 206 9.77 23.28 -14.96
N ILE A 207 10.69 22.40 -14.60
CA ILE A 207 11.00 22.04 -13.21
C ILE A 207 11.81 23.16 -12.56
N LYS A 208 11.36 23.66 -11.42
CA LYS A 208 11.93 24.84 -10.78
C LYS A 208 12.75 24.52 -9.54
N ALA A 209 12.27 23.63 -8.68
CA ALA A 209 12.92 23.34 -7.41
C ALA A 209 12.44 21.98 -6.84
N ILE A 210 13.24 21.43 -5.94
CA ILE A 210 12.81 20.41 -4.99
C ILE A 210 12.71 21.08 -3.63
N LYS A 211 11.50 21.16 -3.07
CA LYS A 211 11.24 21.76 -1.75
C LYS A 211 11.14 20.71 -0.68
N THR A 212 11.79 20.92 0.45
CA THR A 212 11.68 20.07 1.63
C THR A 212 10.56 20.58 2.53
N VAL A 213 9.61 19.72 2.85
CA VAL A 213 8.52 20.04 3.78
C VAL A 213 8.71 19.26 5.07
N ASN A 214 9.10 19.95 6.13
CA ASN A 214 9.40 19.36 7.44
C ASN A 214 8.12 19.07 8.26
N LYS A 215 7.12 18.45 7.64
CA LYS A 215 5.88 18.00 8.27
C LYS A 215 5.77 16.50 8.20
N ARG A 216 5.12 15.91 9.21
CA ARG A 216 4.82 14.48 9.26
C ARG A 216 3.52 14.21 8.51
N ILE A 217 3.56 13.27 7.59
CA ILE A 217 2.38 12.82 6.84
C ILE A 217 2.12 11.33 7.05
N PRO A 218 0.86 10.93 7.27
CA PRO A 218 0.47 9.54 7.20
C PRO A 218 0.26 9.13 5.73
N MET A 219 0.87 8.02 5.34
CA MET A 219 0.69 7.37 4.04
C MET A 219 0.00 6.04 4.24
N SER A 220 -0.82 5.60 3.29
CA SER A 220 -1.30 4.23 3.27
C SER A 220 -0.29 3.34 2.57
N SER A 221 0.08 2.21 3.18
CA SER A 221 0.76 1.17 2.44
C SER A 221 -0.27 0.34 1.67
N TRP A 222 0.04 0.02 0.42
CA TRP A 222 -0.80 -0.86 -0.41
C TRP A 222 -0.85 -2.28 0.11
N ASN A 223 0.18 -2.69 0.81
CA ASN A 223 0.33 -4.07 1.23
C ASN A 223 0.66 -4.15 2.71
N LYS A 224 -0.33 -4.47 3.54
CA LYS A 224 -0.14 -4.70 4.98
C LYS A 224 0.76 -5.90 5.28
N GLU A 225 0.87 -6.83 4.33
CA GLU A 225 1.66 -8.06 4.45
C GLU A 225 3.12 -7.85 4.06
N ILE A 226 3.36 -6.95 3.09
CA ILE A 226 4.69 -6.48 2.73
C ILE A 226 4.87 -5.12 3.40
N GLY A 227 4.99 -5.08 4.70
CA GLY A 227 5.39 -3.84 5.38
C GLY A 227 6.62 -3.26 4.70
N PRO A 228 6.93 -1.96 4.87
CA PRO A 228 8.10 -1.37 4.27
C PRO A 228 9.30 -2.24 4.57
N ASP A 229 10.07 -2.61 3.56
CA ASP A 229 11.30 -3.34 3.77
C ASP A 229 12.12 -2.56 4.79
N LYS A 230 12.20 -3.12 6.00
CA LYS A 230 12.85 -2.45 7.12
C LYS A 230 14.31 -2.09 6.81
N GLY A 231 14.91 -2.77 5.83
CA GLY A 231 16.24 -2.48 5.32
C GLY A 231 16.30 -1.15 4.57
N ILE A 232 15.38 -0.91 3.63
CA ILE A 232 15.33 0.29 2.79
C ILE A 232 14.92 1.51 3.63
N TYR A 233 13.91 1.38 4.47
CA TYR A 233 13.34 2.53 5.19
C TYR A 233 14.02 2.84 6.52
N LYS A 234 14.84 1.93 7.05
CA LYS A 234 15.52 2.12 8.33
C LYS A 234 16.34 3.41 8.44
N PRO A 235 17.12 3.84 7.42
CA PRO A 235 17.87 5.09 7.46
C PRO A 235 16.99 6.32 7.66
N TYR A 236 15.75 6.28 7.17
CA TYR A 236 14.80 7.40 7.18
C TYR A 236 13.91 7.45 8.42
N LYS A 237 14.09 6.51 9.37
CA LYS A 237 13.34 6.43 10.64
C LYS A 237 11.81 6.47 10.45
N LEU A 238 11.32 5.85 9.39
CA LEU A 238 9.88 5.73 9.16
C LEU A 238 9.22 4.91 10.26
N THR A 239 8.03 5.30 10.66
CA THR A 239 7.25 4.58 11.66
C THR A 239 5.99 4.01 11.03
N VAL A 240 5.63 2.79 11.41
CA VAL A 240 4.41 2.11 10.95
C VAL A 240 3.49 1.93 12.15
N ASN A 241 2.21 2.32 12.02
CA ASN A 241 1.22 2.06 13.06
C ASN A 241 0.57 0.68 12.91
N ASN A 242 -0.25 0.30 13.90
CA ASN A 242 -0.96 -0.99 13.91
C ASN A 242 -1.96 -1.16 12.76
N MET A 243 -2.29 -0.08 12.06
CA MET A 243 -3.20 -0.08 10.91
C MET A 243 -2.46 -0.17 9.57
N GLY A 244 -1.13 -0.29 9.60
CA GLY A 244 -0.30 -0.38 8.40
C GLY A 244 -0.01 0.98 7.73
N ASN A 245 -0.39 2.11 8.35
CA ASN A 245 0.00 3.41 7.82
C ASN A 245 1.47 3.70 8.12
N ILE A 246 2.19 4.13 7.10
CA ILE A 246 3.56 4.61 7.20
C ILE A 246 3.52 6.09 7.50
N PHE A 247 4.36 6.54 8.43
CA PHE A 247 4.55 7.97 8.69
C PHE A 247 5.91 8.40 8.17
N CYS A 248 5.89 9.36 7.25
CA CYS A 248 7.06 9.96 6.63
C CYS A 248 7.28 11.39 7.16
N LYS A 249 8.54 11.73 7.42
CA LYS A 249 9.01 13.09 7.75
C LYS A 249 10.51 13.18 7.48
N PRO A 250 10.99 14.16 6.69
CA PRO A 250 10.22 15.08 5.87
C PRO A 250 9.60 14.39 4.66
N TYR A 251 8.87 15.11 3.85
CA TYR A 251 8.55 14.77 2.47
C TYR A 251 9.02 15.89 1.55
N HIS A 252 9.06 15.61 0.25
CA HIS A 252 9.56 16.57 -0.74
C HIS A 252 8.51 16.86 -1.81
N ILE A 253 8.66 17.99 -2.47
CA ILE A 253 7.80 18.43 -3.56
C ILE A 253 8.71 18.88 -4.71
N LEU A 254 8.61 18.18 -5.85
CA LEU A 254 9.17 18.66 -7.10
C LEU A 254 8.21 19.71 -7.67
N GLU A 255 8.62 20.97 -7.66
CA GLU A 255 7.84 22.09 -8.18
C GLU A 255 8.09 22.28 -9.66
N LEU A 256 7.02 22.38 -10.44
CA LEU A 256 7.09 22.68 -11.86
C LEU A 256 6.03 23.73 -12.26
N VAL A 257 6.31 24.44 -13.36
CA VAL A 257 5.39 25.42 -13.94
C VAL A 257 5.05 24.99 -15.36
N HIS A 258 3.80 24.64 -15.57
CA HIS A 258 3.27 24.19 -16.86
C HIS A 258 2.09 25.09 -17.24
N GLU A 259 2.13 25.66 -18.47
CA GLU A 259 1.10 26.58 -18.98
C GLU A 259 0.74 27.73 -18.04
N GLY A 260 1.73 28.25 -17.31
CA GLY A 260 1.55 29.36 -16.35
C GLY A 260 0.98 28.96 -15.00
N GLU A 261 0.66 27.70 -14.79
CA GLU A 261 0.21 27.16 -13.51
C GLU A 261 1.33 26.43 -12.78
N THR A 262 1.32 26.50 -11.45
CA THR A 262 2.32 25.80 -10.61
C THR A 262 1.77 24.46 -10.13
N TYR A 263 2.51 23.41 -10.44
CA TYR A 263 2.23 22.05 -10.01
C TYR A 263 3.30 21.53 -9.08
N GLY A 264 2.97 20.45 -8.35
CA GLY A 264 3.93 19.76 -7.48
C GLY A 264 3.76 18.25 -7.54
N ILE A 265 4.89 17.54 -7.68
CA ILE A 265 4.95 16.09 -7.49
C ILE A 265 5.43 15.86 -6.06
N TYR A 266 4.61 15.22 -5.25
CA TYR A 266 4.87 14.96 -3.84
C TYR A 266 5.48 13.57 -3.69
N PHE A 267 6.58 13.44 -2.95
CA PHE A 267 7.24 12.16 -2.75
C PHE A 267 7.87 12.04 -1.36
N PRO A 268 8.02 10.80 -0.83
CA PRO A 268 8.60 10.55 0.47
C PRO A 268 10.10 10.88 0.53
N CYS A 269 10.62 11.09 1.72
CA CYS A 269 12.02 11.46 1.93
C CYS A 269 13.04 10.44 1.39
N TYR A 270 12.70 9.18 1.31
CA TYR A 270 13.58 8.14 0.82
C TYR A 270 13.77 8.12 -0.70
N GLU A 271 12.91 8.84 -1.43
CA GLU A 271 13.02 8.97 -2.90
C GLU A 271 13.86 10.17 -3.35
N LEU A 272 14.28 11.03 -2.43
CA LEU A 272 14.98 12.27 -2.75
C LEU A 272 16.19 12.07 -3.68
N ALA A 273 17.00 11.05 -3.40
CA ALA A 273 18.21 10.78 -4.16
C ALA A 273 17.92 10.49 -5.64
N HIS A 274 16.81 9.81 -5.96
CA HIS A 274 16.41 9.49 -7.32
C HIS A 274 15.98 10.75 -8.08
N PHE A 275 15.15 11.59 -7.45
CA PHE A 275 14.73 12.84 -8.06
C PHE A 275 15.88 13.82 -8.24
N GLU A 276 16.78 13.95 -7.26
CA GLU A 276 17.98 14.79 -7.40
C GLU A 276 18.92 14.32 -8.52
N ALA A 277 19.12 12.99 -8.65
CA ALA A 277 19.99 12.43 -9.68
C ALA A 277 19.48 12.70 -11.09
N LEU A 278 18.15 12.59 -11.31
CA LEU A 278 17.56 12.72 -12.63
C LEU A 278 17.25 14.17 -13.03
N THR A 279 17.00 15.05 -12.07
CA THR A 279 16.71 16.47 -12.35
C THR A 279 17.95 17.36 -12.27
N GLY A 280 19.04 16.90 -11.64
CA GLY A 280 20.21 17.71 -11.35
C GLY A 280 20.00 18.78 -10.28
N LEU A 281 18.79 18.86 -9.70
CA LEU A 281 18.46 19.82 -8.65
C LEU A 281 18.80 19.28 -7.27
N LYS A 282 19.05 20.18 -6.32
CA LYS A 282 19.19 19.84 -4.90
C LYS A 282 17.98 20.34 -4.12
N ALA A 283 17.58 19.55 -3.12
CA ALA A 283 16.48 19.97 -2.25
C ALA A 283 16.85 21.23 -1.45
N THR A 284 15.91 22.14 -1.39
CA THR A 284 15.99 23.38 -0.59
C THR A 284 14.98 23.32 0.57
N GLU A 285 15.30 23.99 1.68
CA GLU A 285 14.37 24.13 2.81
C GLU A 285 13.26 25.14 2.52
#